data_3281583413869665c11e06b698a82bda
#
_entry.id   3281583413869665c11e06b698a82bda
#
_cell.length_a   1.000
_cell.length_b   1.000
_cell.length_c   1.000
_cell.angle_alpha   90.00
_cell.angle_beta   90.00
_cell.angle_gamma   90.00
#
_symmetry.space_group_name_H-M   'P 1'
#
loop_
_entity.id
_entity.type
_entity.pdbx_description
1 polymer ?
#
loop_
_entity_poly.entity_id
_entity_poly.type
_entity_poly.pdbx_seq_one_letter_code
_entity_poly.pdbx_strand_id
1 'polypeptide(L)'
;MQLTSLLSAVLWATAVLAALNEPCYGSGGRAGVCVTTSACSSAGGTTIDNACPADPANVKCCTKASCGSGGNCRYTSDCAGTTAANQCPGPSSFKCCSSSAQGFGGYSAPAIPGVGACKKVAVDGAKKIVAAFPGHVRQVFCIRDCQCNVDPSDHCCGKATDMMCSDAGGAPTASGREIAEWVMKNRNALNLKYVIWGQRIWTVGKDAEKSWNSWRTQGDLDSITKNHWDHVHVSYN
;
A
#
# COMPACT_ATOMS: atom_id res chain seq x y z
N MET A 1 45.77 -16.95 45.47
CA MET A 1 44.79 -15.85 45.40
C MET A 1 44.46 -15.62 43.95
N GLN A 2 43.30 -16.13 43.48
CA GLN A 2 42.77 -15.86 42.11
C GLN A 2 41.77 -14.75 42.22
N LEU A 3 42.02 -13.61 41.50
CA LEU A 3 41.08 -12.54 41.32
C LEU A 3 40.12 -12.92 40.19
N THR A 4 38.87 -13.15 40.50
CA THR A 4 37.80 -13.30 39.52
C THR A 4 37.30 -11.91 39.16
N SER A 5 37.58 -11.46 37.93
CA SER A 5 37.07 -10.23 37.36
C SER A 5 35.63 -10.43 36.89
N LEU A 6 34.68 -9.77 37.56
CA LEU A 6 33.27 -9.69 37.13
C LEU A 6 33.15 -8.63 36.07
N LEU A 7 32.99 -9.04 34.79
CA LEU A 7 32.58 -8.14 33.70
C LEU A 7 31.07 -7.87 33.84
N SER A 8 30.72 -6.69 34.30
CA SER A 8 29.34 -6.17 34.21
C SER A 8 29.00 -5.82 32.78
N ALA A 9 28.17 -6.62 32.13
CA ALA A 9 27.58 -6.27 30.83
C ALA A 9 26.56 -5.16 31.03
N VAL A 10 26.88 -3.95 30.61
CA VAL A 10 25.92 -2.84 30.51
C VAL A 10 25.04 -3.09 29.29
N LEU A 11 23.82 -3.57 29.53
CA LEU A 11 22.76 -3.61 28.49
C LEU A 11 22.34 -2.16 28.17
N TRP A 12 22.78 -1.68 27.05
CA TRP A 12 22.24 -0.45 26.44
C TRP A 12 20.82 -0.77 25.95
N ALA A 13 19.82 -0.39 26.74
CA ALA A 13 18.48 -0.29 26.21
C ALA A 13 18.46 0.83 25.15
N THR A 14 18.45 0.47 23.88
CA THR A 14 18.14 1.40 22.82
C THR A 14 16.70 1.84 23.06
N ALA A 15 16.51 3.04 23.58
CA ALA A 15 15.22 3.69 23.57
C ALA A 15 14.81 3.82 22.11
N VAL A 16 13.82 3.04 21.68
CA VAL A 16 13.14 3.25 20.41
C VAL A 16 12.51 4.62 20.54
N LEU A 17 13.06 5.61 19.85
CA LEU A 17 12.50 6.95 19.81
C LEU A 17 11.10 6.83 19.21
N ALA A 18 10.13 7.39 19.88
CA ALA A 18 8.76 7.50 19.42
C ALA A 18 8.73 8.02 17.98
N ALA A 19 8.02 7.32 17.14
CA ALA A 19 7.99 7.52 15.69
C ALA A 19 7.05 8.68 15.29
N LEU A 20 7.13 9.81 15.97
CA LEU A 20 6.41 11.03 15.58
C LEU A 20 6.64 11.34 14.11
N ASN A 21 5.54 11.61 13.40
CA ASN A 21 5.52 11.88 11.97
C ASN A 21 5.81 10.67 11.07
N GLU A 22 5.78 9.45 11.59
CA GLU A 22 5.82 8.26 10.74
C GLU A 22 4.47 7.97 10.08
N PRO A 23 4.49 7.30 8.91
CA PRO A 23 3.27 6.83 8.27
C PRO A 23 2.55 5.81 9.14
N CYS A 24 1.24 5.92 9.15
CA CYS A 24 0.37 4.92 9.75
C CYS A 24 -0.88 4.71 8.90
N TYR A 25 -1.59 3.61 9.18
CA TYR A 25 -2.80 3.26 8.45
C TYR A 25 -3.89 2.86 9.43
N GLY A 26 -5.08 3.38 9.21
CA GLY A 26 -6.23 3.00 9.98
C GLY A 26 -6.96 1.79 9.44
N SER A 27 -7.96 1.35 10.18
CA SER A 27 -8.93 0.37 9.68
C SER A 27 -9.51 0.85 8.35
N GLY A 28 -9.42 0.01 7.31
CA GLY A 28 -9.82 0.39 5.97
C GLY A 28 -8.74 1.08 5.13
N GLY A 29 -7.46 1.07 5.57
CA GLY A 29 -6.31 1.49 4.77
C GLY A 29 -6.17 2.98 4.52
N ARG A 30 -6.89 3.81 5.26
CA ARG A 30 -6.75 5.25 5.12
C ARG A 30 -5.38 5.72 5.58
N ALA A 31 -4.68 6.43 4.69
CA ALA A 31 -3.38 7.01 5.00
C ALA A 31 -3.47 7.97 6.22
N GLY A 32 -2.51 7.87 7.10
CA GLY A 32 -2.41 8.68 8.31
C GLY A 32 -0.96 8.98 8.68
N VAL A 33 -0.81 9.74 9.73
CA VAL A 33 0.47 10.15 10.31
C VAL A 33 0.42 10.05 11.83
N CYS A 34 1.46 9.51 12.45
CA CYS A 34 1.57 9.44 13.91
C CYS A 34 1.87 10.82 14.49
N VAL A 35 0.87 11.41 15.14
CA VAL A 35 0.97 12.74 15.80
C VAL A 35 0.25 12.72 17.14
N THR A 36 0.48 13.74 17.96
CA THR A 36 -0.27 13.89 19.21
C THR A 36 -1.76 14.03 18.92
N THR A 37 -2.60 13.52 19.83
CA THR A 37 -4.05 13.62 19.73
C THR A 37 -4.52 15.06 19.62
N SER A 38 -3.83 16.00 20.30
CA SER A 38 -4.11 17.44 20.21
C SER A 38 -3.79 18.01 18.83
N ALA A 39 -2.66 17.64 18.23
CA ALA A 39 -2.30 18.08 16.87
C ALA A 39 -3.29 17.53 15.82
N CYS A 40 -3.71 16.29 15.96
CA CYS A 40 -4.74 15.69 15.12
C CYS A 40 -6.07 16.45 15.21
N SER A 41 -6.55 16.68 16.41
CA SER A 41 -7.82 17.40 16.66
C SER A 41 -7.75 18.84 16.12
N SER A 42 -6.67 19.56 16.38
CA SER A 42 -6.48 20.94 15.89
C SER A 42 -6.47 21.02 14.35
N ALA A 43 -6.01 19.97 13.68
CA ALA A 43 -6.02 19.88 12.23
C ALA A 43 -7.38 19.38 11.66
N GLY A 44 -8.36 19.08 12.49
CA GLY A 44 -9.64 18.50 12.07
C GLY A 44 -9.53 17.05 11.57
N GLY A 45 -8.55 16.30 12.07
CA GLY A 45 -8.35 14.89 11.78
C GLY A 45 -9.09 13.97 12.75
N THR A 46 -9.06 12.68 12.45
CA THR A 46 -9.62 11.60 13.29
C THR A 46 -8.49 10.69 13.75
N THR A 47 -8.43 10.40 15.04
CA THR A 47 -7.43 9.50 15.63
C THR A 47 -7.87 8.04 15.55
N ILE A 48 -6.89 7.15 15.34
CA ILE A 48 -7.06 5.70 15.32
C ILE A 48 -6.16 5.10 16.38
N ASP A 49 -6.73 4.29 17.25
CA ASP A 49 -6.03 3.65 18.34
C ASP A 49 -5.14 2.49 17.84
N ASN A 50 -4.04 2.24 18.54
CA ASN A 50 -3.12 1.13 18.30
C ASN A 50 -2.46 1.07 16.91
N ALA A 51 -2.55 2.14 16.14
CA ALA A 51 -1.92 2.22 14.81
C ALA A 51 -0.56 2.94 14.81
N CYS A 52 -0.07 3.36 15.99
CA CYS A 52 1.26 3.90 16.25
C CYS A 52 1.86 3.16 17.47
N PRO A 53 2.20 1.87 17.36
CA PRO A 53 2.48 1.00 18.51
C PRO A 53 3.80 1.30 19.24
N ALA A 54 4.72 2.03 18.61
CA ALA A 54 6.00 2.42 19.20
C ALA A 54 5.94 3.76 19.95
N ASP A 55 4.79 4.43 19.94
CA ASP A 55 4.61 5.78 20.45
C ASP A 55 3.94 5.82 21.84
N PRO A 56 4.10 6.93 22.60
CA PRO A 56 3.33 7.17 23.82
C PRO A 56 1.82 7.19 23.56
N ALA A 57 1.02 6.90 24.59
CA ALA A 57 -0.45 6.78 24.51
C ALA A 57 -1.17 8.02 23.93
N ASN A 58 -0.56 9.20 24.04
CA ASN A 58 -1.08 10.45 23.48
C ASN A 58 -0.67 10.70 22.02
N VAL A 59 0.12 9.80 21.40
CA VAL A 59 0.45 9.81 19.98
C VAL A 59 -0.36 8.71 19.31
N LYS A 60 -1.13 9.07 18.32
CA LYS A 60 -2.03 8.15 17.61
C LYS A 60 -1.96 8.40 16.11
N CYS A 61 -2.39 7.44 15.36
CA CYS A 61 -2.53 7.60 13.91
C CYS A 61 -3.64 8.61 13.62
N CYS A 62 -3.28 9.71 13.01
CA CYS A 62 -4.20 10.75 12.60
C CYS A 62 -4.50 10.65 11.12
N THR A 63 -5.76 10.48 10.78
CA THR A 63 -6.23 10.47 9.38
C THR A 63 -7.10 11.70 9.14
N LYS A 64 -7.02 12.25 7.93
CA LYS A 64 -7.89 13.31 7.47
C LYS A 64 -8.36 13.04 6.06
N ALA A 65 -9.59 12.56 5.95
CA ALA A 65 -10.17 12.08 4.69
C ALA A 65 -10.54 13.20 3.71
N SER A 66 -10.64 14.42 4.20
CA SER A 66 -11.07 15.57 3.38
C SER A 66 -10.18 16.76 3.66
N CYS A 67 -9.65 17.37 2.63
CA CYS A 67 -8.88 18.61 2.68
C CYS A 67 -9.01 19.37 1.35
N GLY A 68 -8.99 20.71 1.41
CA GLY A 68 -9.16 21.56 0.21
C GLY A 68 -10.42 21.21 -0.58
N SER A 69 -10.33 21.33 -1.89
CA SER A 69 -11.43 21.06 -2.81
C SER A 69 -11.45 19.60 -3.24
N GLY A 70 -11.92 18.71 -2.36
CA GLY A 70 -12.08 17.28 -2.69
C GLY A 70 -10.80 16.44 -2.61
N GLY A 71 -9.74 16.95 -1.95
CA GLY A 71 -8.53 16.20 -1.68
C GLY A 71 -8.58 15.42 -0.36
N ASN A 72 -7.54 14.65 -0.12
CA ASN A 72 -7.31 13.90 1.13
C ASN A 72 -5.85 14.02 1.57
N CYS A 73 -5.62 13.89 2.89
CA CYS A 73 -4.28 14.00 3.46
C CYS A 73 -3.50 12.71 3.28
N ARG A 74 -2.31 12.80 2.69
CA ARG A 74 -1.35 11.70 2.52
C ARG A 74 0.07 12.22 2.33
N TYR A 75 1.05 11.34 2.39
CA TYR A 75 2.42 11.70 2.04
C TYR A 75 2.54 12.08 0.57
N THR A 76 3.39 13.06 0.28
CA THR A 76 3.63 13.52 -1.09
C THR A 76 4.18 12.41 -1.99
N SER A 77 4.92 11.46 -1.42
CA SER A 77 5.37 10.25 -2.12
C SER A 77 4.23 9.33 -2.58
N ASP A 78 3.06 9.44 -1.96
CA ASP A 78 1.91 8.58 -2.18
C ASP A 78 0.77 9.34 -2.91
N CYS A 79 1.02 10.55 -3.35
CA CYS A 79 0.05 11.38 -4.05
C CYS A 79 0.22 11.25 -5.57
N ALA A 80 -0.77 10.69 -6.24
CA ALA A 80 -0.83 10.61 -7.70
C ALA A 80 -1.34 11.93 -8.36
N GLY A 81 -1.72 12.94 -7.55
CA GLY A 81 -2.19 14.25 -7.98
C GLY A 81 -1.25 15.38 -7.54
N THR A 82 -1.74 16.61 -7.59
CA THR A 82 -1.03 17.78 -7.06
C THR A 82 -1.20 17.87 -5.54
N THR A 83 -0.26 18.53 -4.84
CA THR A 83 -0.31 18.66 -3.39
C THR A 83 -0.44 20.11 -2.95
N ALA A 84 -1.24 20.35 -1.89
CA ALA A 84 -1.36 21.65 -1.22
C ALA A 84 -0.85 21.55 0.24
N ALA A 85 -0.05 22.54 0.64
CA ALA A 85 0.50 22.61 1.98
C ALA A 85 -0.51 23.17 3.00
N ASN A 86 -0.19 23.02 4.30
CA ASN A 86 -0.89 23.64 5.44
C ASN A 86 -2.37 23.22 5.61
N GLN A 87 -2.76 22.08 5.08
CA GLN A 87 -4.13 21.57 5.17
C GLN A 87 -4.24 20.23 5.92
N CYS A 88 -3.08 19.63 6.26
CA CYS A 88 -2.97 18.32 6.89
C CYS A 88 -2.16 18.40 8.18
N PRO A 89 -2.41 17.49 9.16
CA PRO A 89 -1.57 17.36 10.34
C PRO A 89 -0.20 16.81 10.00
N GLY A 90 0.76 16.97 10.92
CA GLY A 90 2.07 16.32 10.83
C GLY A 90 3.11 17.08 10.00
N PRO A 91 4.08 16.36 9.37
CA PRO A 91 5.22 16.97 8.73
C PRO A 91 4.87 17.61 7.38
N SER A 92 5.78 18.46 6.88
CA SER A 92 5.60 19.13 5.58
C SER A 92 5.50 18.19 4.38
N SER A 93 5.86 16.92 4.53
CA SER A 93 5.68 15.87 3.55
C SER A 93 4.29 15.21 3.58
N PHE A 94 3.48 15.44 4.61
CA PHE A 94 2.11 14.97 4.70
C PHE A 94 1.16 16.11 4.30
N LYS A 95 0.65 16.08 3.09
CA LYS A 95 -0.07 17.20 2.45
C LYS A 95 -1.44 16.79 1.94
N CYS A 96 -2.27 17.79 1.69
CA CYS A 96 -3.50 17.60 0.95
C CYS A 96 -3.19 17.21 -0.49
N CYS A 97 -3.57 16.01 -0.88
CA CYS A 97 -3.45 15.51 -2.24
C CYS A 97 -4.75 15.72 -2.99
N SER A 98 -4.70 16.50 -4.06
CA SER A 98 -5.84 16.69 -4.96
C SER A 98 -5.92 15.50 -5.93
N SER A 99 -6.60 14.45 -5.52
CA SER A 99 -6.92 13.32 -6.37
C SER A 99 -8.42 13.10 -6.30
N SER A 100 -9.05 12.85 -7.44
CA SER A 100 -10.46 12.44 -7.50
C SER A 100 -10.68 11.04 -6.93
N ALA A 101 -9.61 10.22 -6.87
CA ALA A 101 -9.63 8.90 -6.25
C ALA A 101 -9.16 9.01 -4.80
N GLN A 102 -9.99 8.62 -3.88
CA GLN A 102 -9.63 8.56 -2.47
C GLN A 102 -8.93 7.24 -2.13
N GLY A 103 -9.46 6.10 -2.56
CA GLY A 103 -8.81 4.79 -2.48
C GLY A 103 -8.25 4.42 -1.12
N PHE A 104 -8.88 4.91 -0.06
CA PHE A 104 -8.39 4.69 1.32
C PHE A 104 -8.92 3.41 1.96
N GLY A 105 -9.59 2.56 1.19
CA GLY A 105 -10.23 1.38 1.74
C GLY A 105 -11.64 1.63 2.25
N GLY A 106 -12.11 0.77 3.17
CA GLY A 106 -13.51 0.77 3.62
C GLY A 106 -14.43 0.02 2.65
N TYR A 107 -13.86 -0.72 1.71
CA TYR A 107 -14.63 -1.54 0.76
C TYR A 107 -15.14 -2.82 1.41
N SER A 108 -16.31 -3.26 1.00
CA SER A 108 -16.78 -4.61 1.30
C SER A 108 -15.81 -5.66 0.73
N ALA A 109 -15.77 -6.85 1.33
CA ALA A 109 -14.93 -7.94 0.83
C ALA A 109 -15.27 -8.24 -0.65
N PRO A 110 -14.27 -8.20 -1.55
CA PRO A 110 -14.53 -8.41 -2.97
C PRO A 110 -14.85 -9.88 -3.26
N ALA A 111 -15.66 -10.12 -4.28
CA ALA A 111 -15.78 -11.44 -4.86
C ALA A 111 -14.44 -11.84 -5.51
N ILE A 112 -13.93 -13.02 -5.15
CA ILE A 112 -12.71 -13.56 -5.76
C ILE A 112 -13.13 -14.53 -6.86
N PRO A 113 -12.57 -14.42 -8.09
CA PRO A 113 -12.87 -15.33 -9.18
C PRO A 113 -12.63 -16.79 -8.81
N GLY A 114 -13.49 -17.68 -9.28
CA GLY A 114 -13.35 -19.12 -9.04
C GLY A 114 -12.21 -19.74 -9.84
N VAL A 115 -11.75 -20.91 -9.39
CA VAL A 115 -10.78 -21.73 -10.15
C VAL A 115 -11.46 -22.28 -11.40
N GLY A 116 -10.74 -22.22 -12.51
CA GLY A 116 -11.21 -22.61 -13.84
C GLY A 116 -10.38 -21.88 -14.88
N ALA A 117 -10.99 -20.90 -15.54
CA ALA A 117 -10.27 -19.99 -16.42
C ALA A 117 -9.19 -19.24 -15.63
N CYS A 118 -9.50 -18.74 -14.44
CA CYS A 118 -8.52 -18.25 -13.49
C CYS A 118 -7.78 -19.44 -12.84
N LYS A 119 -6.46 -19.46 -12.92
CA LYS A 119 -5.66 -20.58 -12.39
C LYS A 119 -5.65 -20.58 -10.87
N LYS A 120 -5.54 -21.77 -10.28
CA LYS A 120 -5.55 -21.95 -8.82
C LYS A 120 -4.52 -21.04 -8.12
N VAL A 121 -3.32 -20.89 -8.68
CA VAL A 121 -2.26 -20.03 -8.11
C VAL A 121 -2.71 -18.57 -8.01
N ALA A 122 -3.40 -18.06 -9.03
CA ALA A 122 -3.91 -16.69 -9.04
C ALA A 122 -5.06 -16.49 -8.05
N VAL A 123 -5.98 -17.47 -7.98
CA VAL A 123 -7.09 -17.47 -7.01
C VAL A 123 -6.57 -17.51 -5.58
N ASP A 124 -5.62 -18.40 -5.29
CA ASP A 124 -5.02 -18.53 -3.94
C ASP A 124 -4.22 -17.27 -3.57
N GLY A 125 -3.50 -16.70 -4.55
CA GLY A 125 -2.79 -15.43 -4.38
C GLY A 125 -3.73 -14.27 -4.04
N ALA A 126 -4.82 -14.13 -4.80
CA ALA A 126 -5.85 -13.12 -4.55
C ALA A 126 -6.46 -13.25 -3.14
N LYS A 127 -6.79 -14.48 -2.71
CA LYS A 127 -7.30 -14.74 -1.36
C LYS A 127 -6.35 -14.28 -0.27
N LYS A 128 -5.05 -14.58 -0.42
CA LYS A 128 -4.01 -14.16 0.54
C LYS A 128 -3.86 -12.65 0.61
N ILE A 129 -3.88 -11.97 -0.54
CA ILE A 129 -3.76 -10.51 -0.61
C ILE A 129 -4.98 -9.85 0.02
N VAL A 130 -6.19 -10.28 -0.33
CA VAL A 130 -7.44 -9.72 0.24
C VAL A 130 -7.51 -9.95 1.75
N ALA A 131 -7.06 -11.11 2.23
CA ALA A 131 -7.01 -11.40 3.67
C ALA A 131 -5.97 -10.56 4.42
N ALA A 132 -4.84 -10.23 3.77
CA ALA A 132 -3.81 -9.36 4.35
C ALA A 132 -4.23 -7.88 4.37
N PHE A 133 -5.12 -7.48 3.48
CA PHE A 133 -5.59 -6.10 3.32
C PHE A 133 -7.12 -6.00 3.35
N PRO A 134 -7.77 -6.33 4.48
CA PRO A 134 -9.22 -6.27 4.59
C PRO A 134 -9.72 -4.85 4.36
N GLY A 135 -10.67 -4.69 3.44
CA GLY A 135 -11.25 -3.40 3.07
C GLY A 135 -10.43 -2.56 2.09
N HIS A 136 -9.24 -2.98 1.66
CA HIS A 136 -8.40 -2.20 0.74
C HIS A 136 -8.64 -2.53 -0.74
N VAL A 137 -9.16 -3.71 -1.02
CA VAL A 137 -9.42 -4.17 -2.38
C VAL A 137 -10.92 -4.12 -2.64
N ARG A 138 -11.35 -3.31 -3.59
CA ARG A 138 -12.76 -3.13 -3.98
C ARG A 138 -13.26 -4.27 -4.87
N GLN A 139 -12.39 -4.76 -5.75
CA GLN A 139 -12.73 -5.78 -6.76
C GLN A 139 -11.46 -6.52 -7.20
N VAL A 140 -11.61 -7.77 -7.61
CA VAL A 140 -10.52 -8.59 -8.17
C VAL A 140 -10.89 -9.01 -9.59
N PHE A 141 -10.05 -8.66 -10.56
CA PHE A 141 -10.12 -9.19 -11.93
C PHE A 141 -9.05 -10.24 -12.14
N CYS A 142 -9.30 -11.22 -13.03
CA CYS A 142 -8.33 -12.27 -13.35
C CYS A 142 -8.21 -12.51 -14.85
N ILE A 143 -9.32 -12.70 -15.56
CA ILE A 143 -9.34 -13.07 -16.97
C ILE A 143 -9.55 -11.83 -17.83
N ARG A 144 -8.89 -11.82 -19.00
CA ARG A 144 -9.21 -10.95 -20.14
C ARG A 144 -9.57 -11.82 -21.33
N ASP A 145 -10.36 -11.26 -22.24
CA ASP A 145 -10.71 -11.89 -23.53
C ASP A 145 -9.53 -11.73 -24.49
N CYS A 146 -8.61 -12.70 -24.44
CA CYS A 146 -7.39 -12.76 -25.26
C CYS A 146 -6.82 -14.19 -25.26
N GLN A 147 -5.86 -14.46 -26.15
CA GLN A 147 -5.32 -15.80 -26.35
C GLN A 147 -4.09 -16.06 -25.47
N CYS A 148 -4.17 -17.08 -24.61
CA CYS A 148 -3.05 -17.52 -23.80
C CYS A 148 -1.88 -17.98 -24.69
N ASN A 149 -0.66 -17.56 -24.32
CA ASN A 149 0.61 -17.81 -25.04
C ASN A 149 0.74 -17.13 -26.42
N VAL A 150 -0.24 -16.36 -26.85
CA VAL A 150 -0.19 -15.53 -28.06
C VAL A 150 -0.07 -14.07 -27.62
N ASP A 151 -0.98 -13.61 -26.78
CA ASP A 151 -0.93 -12.28 -26.22
C ASP A 151 0.03 -12.22 -25.02
N PRO A 152 0.73 -11.09 -24.81
CA PRO A 152 1.76 -10.98 -23.78
C PRO A 152 1.22 -10.89 -22.34
N SER A 153 -0.09 -10.80 -22.15
CA SER A 153 -0.71 -10.62 -20.86
C SER A 153 -0.95 -11.94 -20.12
N ASP A 154 -0.46 -12.06 -18.90
CA ASP A 154 -0.73 -13.23 -18.04
C ASP A 154 -2.21 -13.41 -17.69
N HIS A 155 -3.03 -12.36 -17.83
CA HIS A 155 -4.51 -12.46 -17.73
C HIS A 155 -5.13 -13.39 -18.77
N CYS A 156 -4.56 -13.43 -19.98
CA CYS A 156 -5.04 -14.32 -21.04
C CYS A 156 -4.91 -15.80 -20.66
N CYS A 157 -3.94 -16.12 -19.81
CA CYS A 157 -3.70 -17.46 -19.29
C CYS A 157 -4.35 -17.69 -17.90
N GLY A 158 -5.03 -16.72 -17.33
CA GLY A 158 -5.58 -16.80 -15.98
C GLY A 158 -4.51 -16.83 -14.88
N LYS A 159 -3.31 -16.36 -15.18
CA LYS A 159 -2.17 -16.32 -14.26
C LYS A 159 -1.88 -14.92 -13.71
N ALA A 160 -2.81 -13.99 -13.83
CA ALA A 160 -2.69 -12.67 -13.22
C ALA A 160 -3.97 -12.26 -12.51
N THR A 161 -3.83 -11.34 -11.55
CA THR A 161 -4.96 -10.70 -10.90
C THR A 161 -4.72 -9.21 -10.77
N ASP A 162 -5.77 -8.41 -11.01
CA ASP A 162 -5.79 -6.98 -10.75
C ASP A 162 -6.55 -6.73 -9.45
N MET A 163 -5.85 -6.23 -8.43
CA MET A 163 -6.41 -5.83 -7.14
C MET A 163 -6.87 -4.37 -7.24
N MET A 164 -8.13 -4.14 -7.59
CA MET A 164 -8.68 -2.78 -7.71
C MET A 164 -8.72 -2.12 -6.34
N CYS A 165 -7.89 -1.12 -6.13
CA CYS A 165 -7.71 -0.43 -4.85
C CYS A 165 -8.15 1.05 -4.89
N SER A 166 -8.73 1.49 -5.99
CA SER A 166 -9.35 2.82 -6.15
C SER A 166 -10.87 2.76 -6.03
N ASP A 167 -11.49 3.92 -5.90
CA ASP A 167 -12.95 4.06 -5.78
C ASP A 167 -13.69 3.70 -7.08
N ALA A 168 -13.03 3.81 -8.23
CA ALA A 168 -13.56 3.44 -9.54
C ALA A 168 -12.43 3.06 -10.49
N GLY A 169 -12.74 2.30 -11.53
CA GLY A 169 -11.81 2.03 -12.64
C GLY A 169 -11.44 3.33 -13.35
N GLY A 170 -10.15 3.50 -13.64
CA GLY A 170 -9.61 4.73 -14.25
C GLY A 170 -9.47 5.93 -13.31
N ALA A 171 -9.84 5.79 -12.03
CA ALA A 171 -9.61 6.81 -11.03
C ALA A 171 -8.27 6.54 -10.29
N PRO A 172 -7.32 7.48 -10.26
CA PRO A 172 -6.02 7.25 -9.65
C PRO A 172 -6.11 7.20 -8.13
N THR A 173 -5.24 6.38 -7.51
CA THR A 173 -5.07 6.32 -6.05
C THR A 173 -3.60 6.12 -5.69
N ALA A 174 -3.22 6.48 -4.48
CA ALA A 174 -1.93 6.12 -3.90
C ALA A 174 -1.98 4.87 -3.00
N SER A 175 -3.15 4.28 -2.78
CA SER A 175 -3.35 3.20 -1.82
C SER A 175 -2.81 1.83 -2.24
N GLY A 176 -2.44 1.63 -3.51
CA GLY A 176 -1.91 0.36 -4.01
C GLY A 176 -0.46 0.06 -3.60
N ARG A 177 0.29 1.05 -3.16
CA ARG A 177 1.71 0.90 -2.82
C ARG A 177 1.96 -0.16 -1.75
N GLU A 178 1.19 -0.14 -0.67
CA GLU A 178 1.33 -1.10 0.43
C GLU A 178 1.06 -2.54 -0.02
N ILE A 179 0.01 -2.71 -0.83
CA ILE A 179 -0.33 -4.00 -1.40
C ILE A 179 0.83 -4.49 -2.27
N ALA A 180 1.35 -3.64 -3.15
CA ALA A 180 2.43 -3.98 -4.07
C ALA A 180 3.73 -4.36 -3.34
N GLU A 181 4.14 -3.58 -2.33
CA GLU A 181 5.32 -3.88 -1.51
C GLU A 181 5.14 -5.16 -0.68
N TRP A 182 3.94 -5.41 -0.13
CA TRP A 182 3.64 -6.64 0.58
C TRP A 182 3.70 -7.86 -0.37
N VAL A 183 3.16 -7.74 -1.58
CA VAL A 183 3.21 -8.79 -2.61
C VAL A 183 4.67 -9.14 -2.94
N MET A 184 5.53 -8.15 -3.16
CA MET A 184 6.95 -8.37 -3.37
C MET A 184 7.61 -9.13 -2.19
N LYS A 185 7.35 -8.70 -0.96
CA LYS A 185 7.89 -9.34 0.25
C LYS A 185 7.42 -10.78 0.42
N ASN A 186 6.18 -11.08 0.02
CA ASN A 186 5.57 -12.41 0.10
C ASN A 186 5.69 -13.23 -1.19
N ARG A 187 6.60 -12.87 -2.09
CA ARG A 187 6.79 -13.47 -3.42
C ARG A 187 6.82 -14.99 -3.46
N ASN A 188 7.48 -15.62 -2.48
CA ASN A 188 7.60 -17.08 -2.42
C ASN A 188 6.26 -17.73 -2.05
N ALA A 189 5.56 -17.19 -1.05
CA ALA A 189 4.25 -17.68 -0.60
C ALA A 189 3.16 -17.49 -1.66
N LEU A 190 3.34 -16.51 -2.55
CA LEU A 190 2.43 -16.19 -3.65
C LEU A 190 2.78 -16.90 -4.95
N ASN A 191 3.96 -17.54 -5.06
CA ASN A 191 4.51 -18.02 -6.33
C ASN A 191 4.53 -16.90 -7.39
N LEU A 192 4.99 -15.71 -6.94
CA LEU A 192 4.98 -14.48 -7.73
C LEU A 192 5.91 -14.59 -8.93
N LYS A 193 5.47 -14.06 -10.07
CA LYS A 193 6.29 -13.80 -11.25
C LYS A 193 6.76 -12.34 -11.26
N TYR A 194 5.82 -11.41 -11.21
CA TYR A 194 6.07 -9.98 -11.06
C TYR A 194 4.85 -9.24 -10.48
N VAL A 195 5.09 -8.03 -10.02
CA VAL A 195 4.05 -7.10 -9.53
C VAL A 195 4.24 -5.73 -10.16
N ILE A 196 3.13 -5.07 -10.52
CA ILE A 196 3.12 -3.72 -11.07
C ILE A 196 2.17 -2.85 -10.26
N TRP A 197 2.62 -1.63 -9.95
CA TRP A 197 1.76 -0.55 -9.46
C TRP A 197 2.38 0.81 -9.77
N GLY A 198 1.55 1.79 -10.17
CA GLY A 198 1.96 3.19 -10.36
C GLY A 198 3.15 3.36 -11.30
N GLN A 199 3.08 2.81 -12.52
CA GLN A 199 4.14 2.85 -13.54
C GLN A 199 5.47 2.19 -13.11
N ARG A 200 5.46 1.32 -12.08
CA ARG A 200 6.66 0.64 -11.63
C ARG A 200 6.44 -0.86 -11.52
N ILE A 201 7.46 -1.62 -11.89
CA ILE A 201 7.45 -3.09 -11.91
C ILE A 201 8.59 -3.65 -11.06
N TRP A 202 8.28 -4.71 -10.34
CA TRP A 202 9.25 -5.56 -9.65
C TRP A 202 9.07 -7.01 -10.09
N THR A 203 10.16 -7.70 -10.45
CA THR A 203 10.16 -9.04 -11.03
C THR A 203 11.04 -9.98 -10.23
N VAL A 204 10.53 -11.17 -9.90
CA VAL A 204 11.28 -12.23 -9.20
C VAL A 204 12.48 -12.66 -10.03
N GLY A 205 13.63 -12.84 -9.38
CA GLY A 205 14.89 -13.25 -10.00
C GLY A 205 15.59 -12.16 -10.84
N LYS A 206 14.95 -11.01 -11.05
CA LYS A 206 15.53 -9.89 -11.79
C LYS A 206 15.82 -8.69 -10.89
N ASP A 207 14.96 -8.41 -9.92
CA ASP A 207 15.05 -7.24 -9.06
C ASP A 207 15.35 -7.65 -7.62
N ALA A 208 16.23 -6.90 -6.94
CA ALA A 208 16.44 -7.04 -5.50
C ALA A 208 15.23 -6.49 -4.71
N GLU A 209 15.04 -6.99 -3.49
CA GLU A 209 14.02 -6.44 -2.59
C GLU A 209 14.37 -5.00 -2.20
N LYS A 210 13.45 -4.07 -2.45
CA LYS A 210 13.61 -2.64 -2.23
C LYS A 210 12.24 -1.95 -2.18
N SER A 211 12.20 -0.71 -1.66
CA SER A 211 10.96 0.07 -1.65
C SER A 211 10.47 0.36 -3.06
N TRP A 212 9.16 0.53 -3.22
CA TRP A 212 8.51 0.81 -4.49
C TRP A 212 9.12 2.00 -5.25
N ASN A 213 9.53 3.05 -4.57
CA ASN A 213 10.16 4.22 -5.20
C ASN A 213 11.41 3.87 -6.02
N SER A 214 12.06 2.76 -5.70
CA SER A 214 13.27 2.27 -6.37
C SER A 214 13.01 1.15 -7.37
N TRP A 215 11.76 0.76 -7.60
CA TRP A 215 11.41 -0.22 -8.62
C TRP A 215 11.67 0.34 -10.02
N ARG A 216 11.85 -0.55 -10.98
CA ARG A 216 12.03 -0.15 -12.39
C ARG A 216 10.77 0.55 -12.89
N THR A 217 10.95 1.67 -13.58
CA THR A 217 9.85 2.37 -14.23
C THR A 217 9.41 1.65 -15.49
N GLN A 218 8.11 1.64 -15.74
CA GLN A 218 7.51 1.38 -17.04
C GLN A 218 7.26 2.71 -17.74
N GLY A 219 7.26 2.71 -19.07
CA GLY A 219 6.89 3.90 -19.83
C GLY A 219 5.45 4.33 -19.56
N ASP A 220 5.14 5.57 -19.87
CA ASP A 220 3.76 6.07 -19.84
C ASP A 220 2.93 5.39 -20.94
N LEU A 221 1.77 4.86 -20.56
CA LEU A 221 0.83 4.16 -21.43
C LEU A 221 -0.47 4.95 -21.64
N ASP A 222 -0.42 6.25 -21.41
CA ASP A 222 -1.47 7.25 -21.70
C ASP A 222 -2.82 7.06 -20.98
N SER A 223 -2.87 6.21 -19.94
CA SER A 223 -4.09 6.10 -19.13
C SER A 223 -3.80 5.63 -17.70
N ILE A 224 -4.64 6.04 -16.77
CA ILE A 224 -4.55 5.67 -15.35
C ILE A 224 -4.51 4.15 -15.19
N THR A 225 -5.42 3.44 -15.86
CA THR A 225 -5.51 1.97 -15.76
C THR A 225 -4.32 1.27 -16.39
N LYS A 226 -3.85 1.69 -17.57
CA LYS A 226 -2.66 1.09 -18.19
C LYS A 226 -1.39 1.37 -17.39
N ASN A 227 -1.33 2.52 -16.73
CA ASN A 227 -0.25 2.93 -15.83
C ASN A 227 -0.38 2.32 -14.42
N HIS A 228 -1.42 1.49 -14.16
CA HIS A 228 -1.65 0.80 -12.90
C HIS A 228 -1.76 1.75 -11.69
N TRP A 229 -2.38 2.92 -11.86
CA TRP A 229 -2.65 3.86 -10.78
C TRP A 229 -3.97 3.61 -10.05
N ASP A 230 -4.83 2.73 -10.56
CA ASP A 230 -6.13 2.36 -9.97
C ASP A 230 -6.16 0.93 -9.41
N HIS A 231 -5.12 0.14 -9.67
CA HIS A 231 -5.02 -1.25 -9.22
C HIS A 231 -3.59 -1.74 -9.09
N VAL A 232 -3.39 -2.77 -8.29
CA VAL A 232 -2.14 -3.54 -8.22
C VAL A 232 -2.28 -4.77 -9.11
N HIS A 233 -1.46 -4.85 -10.16
CA HIS A 233 -1.36 -6.02 -11.02
C HIS A 233 -0.38 -7.03 -10.44
N VAL A 234 -0.79 -8.27 -10.30
CA VAL A 234 0.01 -9.37 -9.76
C VAL A 234 0.01 -10.55 -10.73
N SER A 235 1.19 -10.92 -11.22
CA SER A 235 1.39 -12.09 -12.08
C SER A 235 2.03 -13.24 -11.32
N TYR A 236 1.60 -14.46 -11.61
CA TYR A 236 1.99 -15.72 -10.94
C TYR A 236 2.66 -16.68 -11.93
N ASN A 237 3.56 -17.55 -11.41
CA ASN A 237 4.21 -18.62 -12.21
C ASN A 237 3.28 -19.80 -12.49
#